data_b58a5d4f18afa300d7d0d5b8d1ff3cb2
#
_entry.id   b58a5d4f18afa300d7d0d5b8d1ff3cb2
#
_cell.length_a   1.000
_cell.length_b   1.000
_cell.length_c   1.000
_cell.angle_alpha   90.00
_cell.angle_beta   90.00
_cell.angle_gamma   90.00
#
_symmetry.space_group_name_H-M   'P 1'
#
loop_
_entity.id
_entity.type
_entity.pdbx_description
1 polymer ?
#
loop_
_entity_poly.entity_id
_entity_poly.type
_entity_poly.pdbx_seq_one_letter_code
_entity_poly.pdbx_strand_id
1 'polypeptide(L)'
;MTDATHFETKPEDRIPFHLKVVYGMGAFVNNTLAAAIGNMMIVLNLGLGMSPALVGLLGALPRLTDALTDPIMGYASDNTRTRWGRRRPYIFVGAISVAIVFTLLWQLPAGKSEGWYFWYFLGGSLIFFLAYTVYATPWVALGYELTPDYHERTRLMGTQNFFGNIAYMIS
;
A
#
# COMPACT_ATOMS: atom_id res chain seq x y z
N MET A 1 12.95 -32.96 30.57
CA MET A 1 12.75 -32.75 29.12
C MET A 1 11.29 -32.41 28.95
N THR A 2 10.98 -31.12 28.90
CA THR A 2 9.62 -30.63 28.67
C THR A 2 9.29 -30.89 27.21
N ASP A 3 8.33 -31.77 26.99
CA ASP A 3 7.73 -32.04 25.68
C ASP A 3 7.20 -30.68 25.16
N ALA A 4 7.92 -30.10 24.18
CA ALA A 4 7.44 -28.91 23.48
C ALA A 4 6.22 -29.37 22.68
N THR A 5 5.02 -29.22 23.26
CA THR A 5 3.78 -29.48 22.57
C THR A 5 3.78 -28.62 21.31
N HIS A 6 4.03 -29.27 20.18
CA HIS A 6 4.00 -28.63 18.86
C HIS A 6 2.58 -28.09 18.66
N PHE A 7 2.42 -26.77 18.75
CA PHE A 7 1.12 -26.17 18.58
C PHE A 7 0.63 -26.37 17.16
N GLU A 8 -0.43 -27.13 17.00
CA GLU A 8 -1.08 -27.32 15.70
C GLU A 8 -2.28 -26.39 15.56
N THR A 9 -2.26 -25.56 14.53
CA THR A 9 -3.41 -24.73 14.16
C THR A 9 -4.59 -25.62 13.81
N LYS A 10 -5.75 -25.38 14.40
CA LYS A 10 -7.00 -26.12 14.11
C LYS A 10 -7.33 -26.02 12.62
N PRO A 11 -7.88 -27.09 12.00
CA PRO A 11 -8.23 -27.09 10.58
C PRO A 11 -9.15 -25.95 10.17
N GLU A 12 -10.07 -25.55 11.05
CA GLU A 12 -11.01 -24.44 10.85
C GLU A 12 -10.35 -23.06 10.80
N ASP A 13 -9.19 -22.89 11.48
CA ASP A 13 -8.47 -21.62 11.55
C ASP A 13 -7.36 -21.51 10.48
N ARG A 14 -7.13 -22.58 9.70
CA ARG A 14 -6.13 -22.60 8.64
C ARG A 14 -6.59 -21.82 7.42
N ILE A 15 -5.76 -20.88 6.99
CA ILE A 15 -5.97 -20.13 5.74
C ILE A 15 -5.49 -21.00 4.56
N PRO A 16 -6.35 -21.27 3.55
CA PRO A 16 -5.95 -21.95 2.34
C PRO A 16 -4.76 -21.26 1.65
N PHE A 17 -3.85 -22.04 1.09
CA PHE A 17 -2.62 -21.52 0.49
C PHE A 17 -2.89 -20.47 -0.61
N HIS A 18 -3.88 -20.69 -1.45
CA HIS A 18 -4.25 -19.72 -2.49
C HIS A 18 -4.66 -18.36 -1.93
N LEU A 19 -5.33 -18.30 -0.77
CA LEU A 19 -5.68 -17.04 -0.12
C LEU A 19 -4.45 -16.34 0.46
N LYS A 20 -3.46 -17.09 0.97
CA LYS A 20 -2.17 -16.52 1.40
C LYS A 20 -1.42 -15.90 0.23
N VAL A 21 -1.42 -16.55 -0.92
CA VAL A 21 -0.79 -16.04 -2.14
C VAL A 21 -1.49 -14.77 -2.62
N VAL A 22 -2.82 -14.78 -2.72
CA VAL A 22 -3.60 -13.60 -3.14
C VAL A 22 -3.36 -12.42 -2.20
N TYR A 23 -3.33 -12.66 -0.88
CA TYR A 23 -3.02 -11.63 0.10
C TYR A 23 -1.56 -11.14 -0.04
N GLY A 24 -0.62 -12.04 -0.28
CA GLY A 24 0.80 -11.73 -0.54
C GLY A 24 1.01 -10.92 -1.83
N MET A 25 0.23 -11.18 -2.88
CA MET A 25 0.25 -10.35 -4.09
C MET A 25 -0.18 -8.90 -3.81
N GLY A 26 -1.08 -8.68 -2.85
CA GLY A 26 -1.39 -7.34 -2.35
C GLY A 26 -0.14 -6.64 -1.78
N ALA A 27 0.71 -7.35 -1.04
CA ALA A 27 1.98 -6.82 -0.54
C ALA A 27 2.97 -6.52 -1.67
N PHE A 28 3.03 -7.38 -2.69
CA PHE A 28 3.85 -7.13 -3.87
C PHE A 28 3.46 -5.81 -4.54
N VAL A 29 2.19 -5.60 -4.83
CA VAL A 29 1.68 -4.35 -5.42
C VAL A 29 1.96 -3.15 -4.51
N ASN A 30 1.68 -3.28 -3.21
CA ASN A 30 1.90 -2.24 -2.23
C ASN A 30 3.36 -1.76 -2.20
N ASN A 31 4.31 -2.68 -2.15
CA ASN A 31 5.73 -2.36 -2.10
C ASN A 31 6.27 -1.86 -3.44
N THR A 32 5.76 -2.38 -4.57
CA THR A 32 6.09 -1.84 -5.90
C THR A 32 5.65 -0.38 -6.03
N LEU A 33 4.45 -0.03 -5.58
CA LEU A 33 3.96 1.35 -5.59
C LEU A 33 4.83 2.26 -4.70
N ALA A 34 5.19 1.79 -3.50
CA ALA A 34 6.06 2.53 -2.60
C ALA A 34 7.46 2.77 -3.19
N ALA A 35 8.05 1.74 -3.80
CA ALA A 35 9.35 1.85 -4.47
C ALA A 35 9.29 2.78 -5.69
N ALA A 36 8.23 2.70 -6.50
CA ALA A 36 8.04 3.56 -7.65
C ALA A 36 7.92 5.05 -7.27
N ILE A 37 7.24 5.38 -6.17
CA ILE A 37 7.23 6.76 -5.65
C ILE A 37 8.64 7.19 -5.20
N GLY A 38 9.42 6.30 -4.58
CA GLY A 38 10.81 6.57 -4.25
C GLY A 38 11.66 6.85 -5.49
N ASN A 39 11.54 6.04 -6.53
CA ASN A 39 12.23 6.24 -7.81
C ASN A 39 11.82 7.53 -8.51
N MET A 40 10.55 7.94 -8.38
CA MET A 40 10.07 9.22 -8.90
C MET A 40 10.83 10.41 -8.30
N MET A 41 11.18 10.37 -7.01
CA MET A 41 11.99 11.43 -6.38
C MET A 41 13.37 11.56 -7.04
N ILE A 42 13.97 10.44 -7.44
CA ILE A 42 15.23 10.42 -8.17
C ILE A 42 15.06 11.05 -9.56
N VAL A 43 14.00 10.71 -10.29
CA VAL A 43 13.69 11.27 -11.61
C VAL A 43 13.48 12.78 -11.52
N LEU A 44 12.75 13.26 -10.52
CA LEU A 44 12.52 14.70 -10.31
C LEU A 44 13.83 15.45 -10.04
N ASN A 45 14.70 14.91 -9.20
CA ASN A 45 15.96 15.55 -8.85
C ASN A 45 16.99 15.46 -9.97
N LEU A 46 17.34 14.23 -10.41
CA LEU A 46 18.41 14.00 -11.38
C LEU A 46 17.96 14.18 -12.83
N GLY A 47 16.73 13.78 -13.15
CA GLY A 47 16.19 13.82 -14.51
C GLY A 47 15.67 15.20 -14.93
N LEU A 48 14.95 15.86 -14.03
CA LEU A 48 14.32 17.17 -14.30
C LEU A 48 15.06 18.35 -13.65
N GLY A 49 16.14 18.08 -12.88
CA GLY A 49 16.96 19.12 -12.25
C GLY A 49 16.25 19.88 -11.11
N MET A 50 15.21 19.29 -10.52
CA MET A 50 14.49 19.91 -9.41
C MET A 50 15.38 20.00 -8.16
N SER A 51 15.30 21.10 -7.42
CA SER A 51 16.12 21.29 -6.22
C SER A 51 15.79 20.21 -5.16
N PRO A 52 16.82 19.69 -4.44
CA PRO A 52 16.62 18.67 -3.40
C PRO A 52 15.65 19.10 -2.30
N ALA A 53 15.57 20.40 -2.01
CA ALA A 53 14.65 20.95 -1.01
C ALA A 53 13.19 20.78 -1.44
N LEU A 54 12.85 21.05 -2.70
CA LEU A 54 11.51 20.88 -3.24
C LEU A 54 11.13 19.39 -3.33
N VAL A 55 12.07 18.55 -3.73
CA VAL A 55 11.86 17.08 -3.75
C VAL A 55 11.61 16.55 -2.34
N GLY A 56 12.36 17.04 -1.32
CA GLY A 56 12.13 16.70 0.07
C GLY A 56 10.73 17.12 0.56
N LEU A 57 10.23 18.29 0.16
CA LEU A 57 8.87 18.72 0.45
C LEU A 57 7.80 17.83 -0.20
N LEU A 58 8.03 17.39 -1.45
CA LEU A 58 7.15 16.45 -2.14
C LEU A 58 7.08 15.08 -1.44
N GLY A 59 8.16 14.67 -0.78
CA GLY A 59 8.16 13.45 0.04
C GLY A 59 7.50 13.61 1.41
N ALA A 60 7.59 14.80 2.00
CA ALA A 60 7.10 15.06 3.36
C ALA A 60 5.61 15.44 3.43
N LEU A 61 5.16 16.35 2.56
CA LEU A 61 3.80 16.90 2.63
C LEU A 61 2.69 15.84 2.50
N PRO A 62 2.76 14.89 1.57
CA PRO A 62 1.74 13.83 1.49
C PRO A 62 1.70 12.94 2.73
N ARG A 63 2.83 12.73 3.41
CA ARG A 63 2.88 11.93 4.65
C ARG A 63 2.10 12.55 5.80
N LEU A 64 2.02 13.87 5.85
CA LEU A 64 1.17 14.56 6.82
C LEU A 64 -0.32 14.30 6.55
N THR A 65 -0.70 14.17 5.29
CA THR A 65 -2.07 13.81 4.91
C THR A 65 -2.41 12.39 5.36
N ASP A 66 -1.50 11.42 5.20
CA ASP A 66 -1.69 10.03 5.64
C ASP A 66 -2.00 9.95 7.13
N ALA A 67 -1.31 10.74 7.96
CA ALA A 67 -1.54 10.77 9.40
C ALA A 67 -3.00 11.10 9.79
N LEU A 68 -3.70 11.86 8.95
CA LEU A 68 -5.11 12.20 9.12
C LEU A 68 -6.05 11.22 8.43
N THR A 69 -5.70 10.77 7.23
CA THR A 69 -6.59 9.96 6.39
C THR A 69 -6.62 8.50 6.79
N ASP A 70 -5.52 7.94 7.30
CA ASP A 70 -5.45 6.54 7.72
C ASP A 70 -6.44 6.20 8.86
N PRO A 71 -6.53 6.98 9.96
CA PRO A 71 -7.53 6.74 11.01
C PRO A 71 -8.97 6.89 10.50
N ILE A 72 -9.22 7.89 9.63
CA ILE A 72 -10.55 8.13 9.05
C ILE A 72 -10.95 6.93 8.18
N MET A 73 -10.03 6.44 7.35
CA MET A 73 -10.29 5.30 6.48
C MET A 73 -10.46 4.00 7.26
N GLY A 74 -9.65 3.80 8.32
CA GLY A 74 -9.82 2.69 9.25
C GLY A 74 -11.22 2.69 9.85
N TYR A 75 -11.65 3.79 10.43
CA TYR A 75 -12.98 3.95 10.99
C TYR A 75 -14.10 3.72 9.95
N ALA A 76 -13.98 4.31 8.76
CA ALA A 76 -14.96 4.15 7.69
C ALA A 76 -15.08 2.69 7.25
N SER A 77 -13.96 2.00 7.02
CA SER A 77 -13.96 0.60 6.57
C SER A 77 -14.48 -0.37 7.64
N ASP A 78 -14.25 -0.07 8.91
CA ASP A 78 -14.72 -0.91 10.03
C ASP A 78 -16.23 -0.79 10.24
N ASN A 79 -16.80 0.38 10.03
CA ASN A 79 -18.22 0.66 10.22
C ASN A 79 -19.10 0.39 8.98
N THR A 80 -18.49 0.14 7.83
CA THR A 80 -19.22 -0.15 6.59
C THR A 80 -19.79 -1.57 6.61
N ARG A 81 -21.06 -1.71 6.20
CA ARG A 81 -21.75 -3.00 6.06
C ARG A 81 -22.23 -3.16 4.62
N THR A 82 -21.56 -4.05 3.87
CA THR A 82 -21.99 -4.38 2.50
C THR A 82 -22.16 -5.88 2.33
N ARG A 83 -22.90 -6.28 1.28
CA ARG A 83 -23.06 -7.69 0.90
C ARG A 83 -21.75 -8.39 0.54
N TRP A 84 -20.68 -7.62 0.24
CA TRP A 84 -19.34 -8.13 -0.12
C TRP A 84 -18.38 -8.15 1.07
N GLY A 85 -18.87 -7.80 2.25
CA GLY A 85 -18.08 -7.62 3.47
C GLY A 85 -17.74 -6.16 3.73
N ARG A 86 -17.02 -5.90 4.83
CA ARG A 86 -16.72 -4.54 5.30
C ARG A 86 -15.62 -3.87 4.47
N ARG A 87 -14.53 -4.59 4.21
CA ARG A 87 -13.26 -4.05 3.68
C ARG A 87 -13.08 -4.25 2.17
N ARG A 88 -13.64 -5.32 1.60
CA ARG A 88 -13.44 -5.69 0.18
C ARG A 88 -13.82 -4.59 -0.81
N PRO A 89 -14.94 -3.86 -0.65
CA PRO A 89 -15.30 -2.78 -1.57
C PRO A 89 -14.25 -1.67 -1.63
N TYR A 90 -13.69 -1.30 -0.47
CA TYR A 90 -12.66 -0.28 -0.37
C TYR A 90 -11.36 -0.71 -1.04
N ILE A 91 -10.92 -1.96 -0.81
CA ILE A 91 -9.74 -2.53 -1.47
C ILE A 91 -9.90 -2.49 -2.98
N PHE A 92 -11.08 -2.88 -3.50
CA PHE A 92 -11.34 -2.91 -4.94
C PHE A 92 -11.37 -1.51 -5.55
N VAL A 93 -12.14 -0.58 -4.97
CA VAL A 93 -12.23 0.81 -5.44
C VAL A 93 -10.87 1.51 -5.30
N GLY A 94 -10.21 1.34 -4.16
CA GLY A 94 -8.89 1.90 -3.91
C GLY A 94 -7.84 1.42 -4.90
N ALA A 95 -7.80 0.11 -5.21
CA ALA A 95 -6.85 -0.44 -6.17
C ALA A 95 -7.01 0.14 -7.58
N ILE A 96 -8.26 0.28 -8.06
CA ILE A 96 -8.55 0.92 -9.35
C ILE A 96 -8.14 2.40 -9.32
N SER A 97 -8.50 3.13 -8.27
CA SER A 97 -8.18 4.55 -8.12
C SER A 97 -6.67 4.79 -8.10
N VAL A 98 -5.93 3.99 -7.32
CA VAL A 98 -4.47 4.04 -7.27
C VAL A 98 -3.86 3.79 -8.65
N ALA A 99 -4.32 2.78 -9.37
CA ALA A 99 -3.80 2.45 -10.70
C ALA A 99 -4.00 3.61 -11.69
N ILE A 100 -5.17 4.25 -11.68
CA ILE A 100 -5.46 5.40 -12.55
C ILE A 100 -4.58 6.58 -12.18
N VAL A 101 -4.56 6.97 -10.90
CA VAL A 101 -3.81 8.15 -10.45
C VAL A 101 -2.31 7.94 -10.64
N PHE A 102 -1.80 6.73 -10.35
CA PHE A 102 -0.41 6.37 -10.60
C PHE A 102 -0.04 6.54 -12.08
N THR A 103 -0.87 6.01 -12.99
CA THR A 103 -0.63 6.13 -14.44
C THR A 103 -0.59 7.59 -14.89
N LEU A 104 -1.51 8.42 -14.38
CA LEU A 104 -1.55 9.86 -14.70
C LEU A 104 -0.32 10.59 -14.14
N LEU A 105 0.12 10.26 -12.93
CA LEU A 105 1.26 10.89 -12.27
C LEU A 105 2.57 10.70 -13.06
N TRP A 106 2.71 9.58 -13.78
CA TRP A 106 3.88 9.30 -14.60
C TRP A 106 3.83 9.87 -16.03
N GLN A 107 2.71 10.50 -16.43
CA GLN A 107 2.61 11.17 -17.73
C GLN A 107 3.13 12.61 -17.64
N LEU A 108 4.45 12.76 -17.68
CA LEU A 108 5.12 14.05 -17.55
C LEU A 108 5.29 14.71 -18.92
N PRO A 109 4.70 15.88 -19.16
CA PRO A 109 5.03 16.67 -20.33
C PRO A 109 6.45 17.25 -20.18
N ALA A 110 7.29 17.09 -21.20
CA ALA A 110 8.62 17.66 -21.21
C ALA A 110 8.63 19.20 -21.36
N GLY A 111 9.69 19.86 -20.86
CA GLY A 111 9.95 21.27 -21.10
C GLY A 111 9.09 22.24 -20.26
N LYS A 112 8.60 21.81 -19.11
CA LYS A 112 7.91 22.70 -18.17
C LYS A 112 8.86 23.28 -17.12
N SER A 113 8.44 24.33 -16.43
CA SER A 113 9.22 24.94 -15.35
C SER A 113 9.28 24.06 -14.10
N GLU A 114 10.31 24.24 -13.26
CA GLU A 114 10.46 23.55 -11.98
C GLU A 114 9.22 23.73 -11.08
N GLY A 115 8.69 24.96 -10.99
CA GLY A 115 7.48 25.23 -10.22
C GLY A 115 6.24 24.51 -10.76
N TRP A 116 6.13 24.33 -12.08
CA TRP A 116 5.04 23.57 -12.66
C TRP A 116 5.11 22.08 -12.24
N TYR A 117 6.32 21.48 -12.33
CA TYR A 117 6.53 20.11 -11.89
C TYR A 117 6.24 19.94 -10.39
N PHE A 118 6.67 20.89 -9.56
CA PHE A 118 6.40 20.85 -8.12
C PHE A 118 4.89 20.78 -7.83
N TRP A 119 4.09 21.69 -8.38
CA TRP A 119 2.65 21.70 -8.13
C TRP A 119 1.92 20.52 -8.74
N TYR A 120 2.35 20.05 -9.91
CA TYR A 120 1.79 18.86 -10.54
C TYR A 120 2.01 17.61 -9.68
N PHE A 121 3.25 17.39 -9.21
CA PHE A 121 3.56 16.26 -8.37
C PHE A 121 2.99 16.37 -6.97
N LEU A 122 2.95 17.55 -6.39
CA LEU A 122 2.33 17.77 -5.09
C LEU A 122 0.84 17.41 -5.15
N GLY A 123 0.09 17.99 -6.09
CA GLY A 123 -1.33 17.70 -6.28
C GLY A 123 -1.59 16.23 -6.62
N GLY A 124 -0.83 15.67 -7.57
CA GLY A 124 -0.92 14.27 -7.95
C GLY A 124 -0.57 13.31 -6.82
N SER A 125 0.47 13.61 -6.03
CA SER A 125 0.85 12.80 -4.87
C SER A 125 -0.20 12.83 -3.77
N LEU A 126 -0.79 13.98 -3.48
CA LEU A 126 -1.88 14.06 -2.50
C LEU A 126 -3.07 13.19 -2.91
N ILE A 127 -3.49 13.25 -4.18
CA ILE A 127 -4.57 12.41 -4.70
C ILE A 127 -4.16 10.92 -4.68
N PHE A 128 -2.91 10.62 -5.04
CA PHE A 128 -2.37 9.27 -5.01
C PHE A 128 -2.41 8.67 -3.60
N PHE A 129 -1.92 9.40 -2.59
CA PHE A 129 -1.89 8.91 -1.21
C PHE A 129 -3.29 8.78 -0.62
N LEU A 130 -4.24 9.66 -0.97
CA LEU A 130 -5.66 9.47 -0.62
C LEU A 130 -6.22 8.17 -1.20
N ALA A 131 -6.02 7.91 -2.48
CA ALA A 131 -6.44 6.67 -3.12
C ALA A 131 -5.72 5.45 -2.53
N TYR A 132 -4.44 5.60 -2.22
CA TYR A 132 -3.62 4.56 -1.61
C TYR A 132 -4.11 4.18 -0.20
N THR A 133 -4.46 5.15 0.64
CA THR A 133 -5.05 4.91 1.96
C THR A 133 -6.37 4.13 1.87
N VAL A 134 -7.21 4.44 0.87
CA VAL A 134 -8.46 3.69 0.62
C VAL A 134 -8.20 2.22 0.28
N TYR A 135 -7.07 1.90 -0.36
CA TYR A 135 -6.63 0.54 -0.67
C TYR A 135 -5.89 -0.11 0.50
N ALA A 136 -4.82 0.53 0.98
CA ALA A 136 -3.83 -0.08 1.85
C ALA A 136 -4.35 -0.32 3.27
N THR A 137 -5.05 0.65 3.87
CA THR A 137 -5.55 0.55 5.25
C THR A 137 -6.53 -0.62 5.43
N PRO A 138 -7.59 -0.77 4.60
CA PRO A 138 -8.48 -1.94 4.71
C PRO A 138 -7.79 -3.26 4.34
N TRP A 139 -6.83 -3.24 3.41
CA TRP A 139 -6.09 -4.44 3.03
C TRP A 139 -5.23 -4.96 4.18
N VAL A 140 -4.46 -4.11 4.85
CA VAL A 140 -3.66 -4.49 6.03
C VAL A 140 -4.56 -5.03 7.15
N ALA A 141 -5.63 -4.33 7.44
CA ALA A 141 -6.56 -4.73 8.48
C ALA A 141 -7.30 -6.04 8.15
N LEU A 142 -7.56 -6.33 6.87
CA LEU A 142 -8.12 -7.63 6.44
C LEU A 142 -7.20 -8.79 6.82
N GLY A 143 -5.88 -8.62 6.71
CA GLY A 143 -4.92 -9.66 7.08
C GLY A 143 -5.01 -10.09 8.54
N TYR A 144 -5.33 -9.17 9.44
CA TYR A 144 -5.52 -9.47 10.86
C TYR A 144 -6.86 -10.16 11.15
N GLU A 145 -7.84 -10.07 10.26
CA GLU A 145 -9.16 -10.67 10.41
C GLU A 145 -9.29 -12.06 9.77
N LEU A 146 -8.33 -12.45 8.91
CA LEU A 146 -8.40 -13.71 8.16
C LEU A 146 -8.31 -14.95 9.04
N THR A 147 -7.66 -14.85 10.21
CA THR A 147 -7.58 -15.94 11.17
C THR A 147 -7.42 -15.41 12.59
N PRO A 148 -8.08 -16.02 13.59
CA PRO A 148 -7.85 -15.74 15.00
C PRO A 148 -6.56 -16.36 15.52
N ASP A 149 -6.04 -17.42 14.85
CA ASP A 149 -4.86 -18.16 15.26
C ASP A 149 -3.58 -17.37 15.05
N TYR A 150 -2.76 -17.25 16.10
CA TYR A 150 -1.52 -16.48 16.07
C TYR A 150 -0.46 -17.09 15.12
N HIS A 151 -0.31 -18.41 15.14
CA HIS A 151 0.70 -19.08 14.31
C HIS A 151 0.34 -19.03 12.83
N GLU A 152 -0.95 -19.17 12.51
CA GLU A 152 -1.42 -19.06 11.14
C GLU A 152 -1.32 -17.63 10.62
N ARG A 153 -1.57 -16.64 11.48
CA ARG A 153 -1.34 -15.22 11.16
C ARG A 153 0.14 -14.96 10.89
N THR A 154 1.05 -15.53 11.67
CA THR A 154 2.49 -15.42 11.43
C THR A 154 2.90 -16.01 10.09
N ARG A 155 2.32 -17.15 9.70
CA ARG A 155 2.54 -17.76 8.37
C ARG A 155 2.01 -16.87 7.24
N LEU A 156 0.84 -16.24 7.43
CA LEU A 156 0.29 -15.28 6.48
C LEU A 156 1.22 -14.08 6.30
N MET A 157 1.68 -13.49 7.41
CA MET A 157 2.61 -12.34 7.38
C MET A 157 3.97 -12.73 6.80
N GLY A 158 4.45 -13.97 7.02
CA GLY A 158 5.65 -14.51 6.36
C GLY A 158 5.49 -14.56 4.84
N THR A 159 4.35 -15.04 4.34
CA THR A 159 4.03 -15.03 2.90
C THR A 159 3.94 -13.61 2.35
N GLN A 160 3.29 -12.71 3.08
CA GLN A 160 3.22 -11.28 2.74
C GLN A 160 4.61 -10.67 2.59
N ASN A 161 5.51 -10.88 3.56
CA ASN A 161 6.87 -10.37 3.53
C ASN A 161 7.70 -10.97 2.39
N PHE A 162 7.50 -12.25 2.08
CA PHE A 162 8.18 -12.89 0.95
C PHE A 162 7.82 -12.20 -0.37
N PHE A 163 6.53 -12.03 -0.68
CA PHE A 163 6.08 -11.31 -1.88
C PHE A 163 6.48 -9.82 -1.87
N GLY A 164 6.42 -9.18 -0.71
CA GLY A 164 6.83 -7.79 -0.55
C GLY A 164 8.32 -7.58 -0.84
N ASN A 165 9.20 -8.49 -0.39
CA ASN A 165 10.63 -8.40 -0.66
C ASN A 165 10.95 -8.66 -2.14
N ILE A 166 10.23 -9.56 -2.82
CA ILE A 166 10.39 -9.75 -4.27
C ILE A 166 10.10 -8.44 -5.01
N ALA A 167 9.09 -7.68 -4.60
CA ALA A 167 8.79 -6.39 -5.21
C ALA A 167 9.98 -5.43 -5.13
N TYR A 168 10.63 -5.32 -3.97
CA TYR A 168 11.83 -4.47 -3.80
C TYR A 168 13.05 -4.96 -4.58
N MET A 169 13.15 -6.26 -4.87
CA MET A 169 14.27 -6.79 -5.66
C MET A 169 14.13 -6.48 -7.17
N ILE A 170 12.91 -6.21 -7.63
CA ILE A 170 12.59 -5.99 -9.06
C ILE A 170 12.49 -4.50 -9.37
N SER A 171 12.18 -3.65 -8.38
CA SER A 171 11.98 -2.20 -8.53
C SER A 171 13.27 -1.42 -8.36
#